data_383417b5620a69e4ee2325c091981c64
#
_entry.id   383417b5620a69e4ee2325c091981c64
#
_cell.length_a   1.000
_cell.length_b   1.000
_cell.length_c   1.000
_cell.angle_alpha   90.00
_cell.angle_beta   90.00
_cell.angle_gamma   90.00
#
_symmetry.space_group_name_H-M   'P 1'
#
loop_
_entity.id
_entity.type
_entity.pdbx_description
1 polymer ?
#
loop_
_entity_poly.entity_id
_entity_poly.type
_entity_poly.pdbx_seq_one_letter_code
_entity_poly.pdbx_strand_id
1 'polypeptide(L)'
;MACFRLPTLGIFPLRVSASSRRLARRRIRSLLKLSSCNARRFGSVAASTVQRFDWDDVVRIAEEVQEDDDPSDLRGYFEKVRHCNRGSELKSEFVPFLVEDQIVGYIHNGFLGFLLSLQTCTRFLGHLRQFKEVFTVGLHNNDCHDESHVKFHSSLITPEERTRAVGDAIKCLGELIPGTRNELYPVTSSYGMPVFFSLERAAAPYFGIKAYGVHMNGYVEMDGQKFLWIGKRSVFKPTYPGMLDHLVAGGLPYGISCKENLLKECEEEAGIPRSVSNIATSVGAVSYMDIDGCRYKRDVLFCYDLKLPVEFTPKNEDGEVDSFRLVPVSHVANVIRRTEFFKPNCSLVIIDFLFRHGFISPDNQGYLKLLQSLRSGDCS
;
A
#
# COMPACT_ATOMS: atom_id res chain seq x y z
N MET A 1 -12.44 69.75 -17.65
CA MET A 1 -12.46 68.27 -17.62
C MET A 1 -11.16 67.81 -17.01
N ALA A 2 -11.18 67.43 -15.74
CA ALA A 2 -10.01 66.99 -14.98
C ALA A 2 -10.03 65.47 -14.87
N CYS A 3 -9.01 64.82 -15.43
CA CYS A 3 -8.78 63.39 -15.27
C CYS A 3 -8.03 63.08 -13.95
N PHE A 4 -8.72 62.49 -13.01
CA PHE A 4 -8.08 61.90 -11.82
C PHE A 4 -7.42 60.55 -12.16
N ARG A 5 -6.10 60.47 -11.97
CA ARG A 5 -5.33 59.20 -11.95
C ARG A 5 -5.36 58.64 -10.53
N LEU A 6 -5.81 57.40 -10.38
CA LEU A 6 -5.65 56.57 -9.17
C LEU A 6 -4.24 56.01 -9.09
N PRO A 7 -3.61 55.92 -7.89
CA PRO A 7 -2.29 55.33 -7.75
C PRO A 7 -2.38 53.80 -7.70
N THR A 8 -1.52 53.14 -8.47
CA THR A 8 -1.29 51.69 -8.45
C THR A 8 -0.56 51.30 -7.16
N LEU A 9 -1.23 50.55 -6.30
CA LEU A 9 -0.62 49.88 -5.14
C LEU A 9 0.27 48.73 -5.63
N GLY A 10 1.57 48.93 -5.48
CA GLY A 10 2.56 47.88 -5.73
C GLY A 10 2.48 46.74 -4.70
N ILE A 11 2.24 45.53 -5.18
CA ILE A 11 2.31 44.33 -4.38
C ILE A 11 3.79 43.96 -4.21
N PHE A 12 4.38 44.21 -3.04
CA PHE A 12 5.69 43.71 -2.66
C PHE A 12 5.59 42.27 -2.19
N PRO A 13 6.37 41.31 -2.74
CA PRO A 13 6.43 39.96 -2.21
C PRO A 13 7.20 39.97 -0.90
N LEU A 14 6.53 39.67 0.22
CA LEU A 14 7.16 39.45 1.52
C LEU A 14 8.10 38.25 1.47
N ARG A 15 9.41 38.49 1.40
CA ARG A 15 10.45 37.47 1.54
C ARG A 15 10.47 36.96 2.99
N VAL A 16 9.97 35.75 3.22
CA VAL A 16 10.17 35.03 4.48
C VAL A 16 11.66 34.79 4.66
N SER A 17 12.26 35.31 5.73
CA SER A 17 13.69 35.22 5.98
C SER A 17 14.16 33.75 6.15
N ALA A 18 15.37 33.46 5.66
CA ALA A 18 15.99 32.15 5.81
C ALA A 18 16.14 31.70 7.26
N SER A 19 16.14 32.66 8.21
CA SER A 19 16.22 32.42 9.66
C SER A 19 14.93 31.77 10.20
N SER A 20 13.74 32.22 9.76
CA SER A 20 12.44 31.68 10.20
C SER A 20 12.26 30.22 9.73
N ARG A 21 12.72 29.90 8.52
CA ARG A 21 12.72 28.51 8.01
C ARG A 21 13.69 27.61 8.75
N ARG A 22 14.86 28.13 9.18
CA ARG A 22 15.84 27.39 10.00
C ARG A 22 15.32 27.17 11.43
N LEU A 23 14.60 28.09 12.03
CA LEU A 23 14.01 27.94 13.37
C LEU A 23 12.88 26.90 13.37
N ALA A 24 12.00 26.89 12.38
CA ALA A 24 10.97 25.89 12.22
C ALA A 24 11.59 24.48 12.03
N ARG A 25 12.58 24.35 11.13
CA ARG A 25 13.33 23.10 10.95
C ARG A 25 14.10 22.65 12.19
N ARG A 26 14.67 23.57 12.99
CA ARG A 26 15.33 23.24 14.26
C ARG A 26 14.33 22.80 15.32
N ARG A 27 13.13 23.39 15.43
CA ARG A 27 12.08 22.95 16.38
C ARG A 27 11.49 21.61 15.99
N ILE A 28 11.22 21.37 14.70
CA ILE A 28 10.81 20.05 14.21
C ILE A 28 11.90 19.01 14.52
N ARG A 29 13.18 19.32 14.27
CA ARG A 29 14.30 18.46 14.65
C ARG A 29 14.49 18.29 16.16
N SER A 30 14.12 19.27 16.99
CA SER A 30 14.18 19.14 18.46
C SER A 30 13.00 18.33 19.00
N LEU A 31 11.82 18.44 18.41
CA LEU A 31 10.67 17.55 18.68
C LEU A 31 10.98 16.13 18.24
N LEU A 32 11.62 15.95 17.10
CA LEU A 32 12.14 14.66 16.64
C LEU A 32 13.23 14.12 17.57
N LYS A 33 14.06 14.96 18.20
CA LYS A 33 15.10 14.56 19.16
C LYS A 33 14.53 14.24 20.56
N LEU A 34 13.46 14.89 21.01
CA LEU A 34 12.76 14.54 22.25
C LEU A 34 11.99 13.22 22.11
N SER A 35 11.60 12.85 20.90
CA SER A 35 11.10 11.53 20.55
C SER A 35 12.21 10.51 20.32
N SER A 36 13.49 10.90 20.37
CA SER A 36 14.64 10.03 20.05
C SER A 36 14.85 8.88 21.03
N CYS A 37 14.29 8.90 22.24
CA CYS A 37 14.15 7.70 23.06
C CYS A 37 13.14 6.70 22.47
N ASN A 38 12.11 7.21 21.74
CA ASN A 38 11.14 6.38 21.01
C ASN A 38 11.47 6.27 19.51
N ALA A 39 12.26 7.18 18.94
CA ALA A 39 12.60 7.22 17.51
C ALA A 39 13.42 6.00 17.04
N ARG A 40 14.05 5.24 17.93
CA ARG A 40 14.60 3.92 17.60
C ARG A 40 13.50 2.88 17.31
N ARG A 41 12.23 3.16 17.65
CA ARG A 41 11.05 2.36 17.24
C ARG A 41 10.40 2.84 15.94
N PHE A 42 10.68 4.07 15.50
CA PHE A 42 10.33 4.59 14.17
C PHE A 42 11.42 4.26 13.12
N GLY A 43 12.29 3.29 13.48
CA GLY A 43 13.36 2.84 12.62
C GLY A 43 12.83 2.51 11.24
N SER A 44 13.53 3.06 10.23
CA SER A 44 13.49 2.53 8.87
C SER A 44 13.22 1.04 8.94
N VAL A 45 12.34 0.55 8.07
CA VAL A 45 12.47 -0.83 7.60
C VAL A 45 13.95 -0.98 7.36
N ALA A 46 14.63 -1.72 8.25
CA ALA A 46 15.95 -2.21 7.93
C ALA A 46 15.75 -2.75 6.53
N ALA A 47 16.45 -2.17 5.56
CA ALA A 47 16.60 -2.81 4.28
C ALA A 47 17.06 -4.21 4.67
N SER A 48 16.09 -5.14 4.77
CA SER A 48 16.43 -6.55 4.86
C SER A 48 17.41 -6.68 3.75
N THR A 49 18.61 -7.15 4.06
CA THR A 49 19.61 -7.43 3.05
C THR A 49 18.88 -8.32 2.05
N VAL A 50 18.32 -7.70 0.99
CA VAL A 50 17.61 -8.43 -0.05
C VAL A 50 18.65 -9.39 -0.57
N GLN A 51 18.45 -10.66 -0.27
CA GLN A 51 19.35 -11.71 -0.74
C GLN A 51 19.38 -11.54 -2.25
N ARG A 52 20.54 -11.14 -2.78
CA ARG A 52 20.70 -11.03 -4.22
C ARG A 52 20.59 -12.43 -4.79
N PHE A 53 19.68 -12.62 -5.70
CA PHE A 53 19.48 -13.87 -6.43
C PHE A 53 19.29 -13.56 -7.91
N ASP A 54 19.56 -14.50 -8.75
CA ASP A 54 19.26 -14.47 -10.18
C ASP A 54 18.26 -15.55 -10.59
N TRP A 55 17.99 -15.66 -11.86
CA TRP A 55 17.06 -16.67 -12.36
C TRP A 55 17.58 -18.09 -12.25
N ASP A 56 18.91 -18.28 -12.24
CA ASP A 56 19.52 -19.60 -12.11
C ASP A 56 19.36 -20.11 -10.66
N ASP A 57 19.43 -19.21 -9.66
CA ASP A 57 19.06 -19.53 -8.29
C ASP A 57 17.59 -19.94 -8.17
N VAL A 58 16.68 -19.24 -8.87
CA VAL A 58 15.25 -19.56 -8.88
C VAL A 58 15.01 -20.96 -9.43
N VAL A 59 15.63 -21.30 -10.56
CA VAL A 59 15.52 -22.63 -11.20
C VAL A 59 16.12 -23.70 -10.30
N ARG A 60 17.34 -23.51 -9.81
CA ARG A 60 18.03 -24.44 -8.94
C ARG A 60 17.19 -24.80 -7.70
N ILE A 61 16.67 -23.80 -6.99
CA ILE A 61 15.85 -24.02 -5.79
C ILE A 61 14.51 -24.67 -6.14
N ALA A 62 13.93 -24.34 -7.28
CA ALA A 62 12.67 -24.91 -7.74
C ALA A 62 12.80 -26.43 -8.05
N GLU A 63 13.93 -26.83 -8.63
CA GLU A 63 14.21 -28.21 -9.07
C GLU A 63 14.88 -29.05 -8.00
N GLU A 64 15.48 -28.44 -6.97
CA GLU A 64 16.17 -29.14 -5.90
C GLU A 64 15.24 -30.11 -5.20
N VAL A 65 15.58 -31.40 -5.27
CA VAL A 65 14.90 -32.48 -4.52
C VAL A 65 15.51 -32.49 -3.12
N GLN A 66 14.76 -32.02 -2.13
CA GLN A 66 15.15 -32.15 -0.73
C GLN A 66 14.58 -33.44 -0.19
N GLU A 67 15.40 -34.27 0.45
CA GLU A 67 15.02 -35.61 0.95
C GLU A 67 13.79 -35.55 1.90
N ASP A 68 13.61 -34.43 2.62
CA ASP A 68 12.52 -34.22 3.57
C ASP A 68 11.41 -33.27 3.03
N ASP A 69 11.42 -32.94 1.72
CA ASP A 69 10.42 -32.00 1.17
C ASP A 69 9.11 -32.71 0.84
N ASP A 70 8.13 -32.51 1.70
CA ASP A 70 6.77 -32.96 1.48
C ASP A 70 5.96 -31.87 0.78
N PRO A 71 5.53 -32.04 -0.48
CA PRO A 71 4.68 -31.08 -1.19
C PRO A 71 3.33 -30.82 -0.50
N SER A 72 2.89 -31.75 0.38
CA SER A 72 1.66 -31.58 1.17
C SER A 72 1.85 -30.67 2.39
N ASP A 73 3.10 -30.36 2.76
CA ASP A 73 3.41 -29.47 3.87
C ASP A 73 3.12 -27.99 3.51
N LEU A 74 2.14 -27.44 4.18
CA LEU A 74 1.72 -26.04 3.97
C LEU A 74 2.45 -25.01 4.83
N ARG A 75 3.43 -25.43 5.68
CA ARG A 75 4.13 -24.52 6.62
C ARG A 75 4.75 -23.31 5.91
N GLY A 76 5.43 -23.52 4.78
CA GLY A 76 6.04 -22.44 4.01
C GLY A 76 5.03 -21.40 3.52
N TYR A 77 3.83 -21.84 3.12
CA TYR A 77 2.76 -20.90 2.73
C TYR A 77 2.20 -20.11 3.93
N PHE A 78 2.03 -20.76 5.08
CA PHE A 78 1.64 -20.06 6.32
C PHE A 78 2.66 -19.00 6.73
N GLU A 79 3.94 -19.21 6.47
CA GLU A 79 4.97 -18.20 6.71
C GLU A 79 4.77 -16.97 5.83
N LYS A 80 4.44 -17.15 4.55
CA LYS A 80 4.14 -16.01 3.66
C LYS A 80 2.93 -15.21 4.14
N VAL A 81 1.87 -15.90 4.58
CA VAL A 81 0.71 -15.23 5.18
C VAL A 81 1.11 -14.45 6.43
N ARG A 82 1.92 -15.04 7.33
CA ARG A 82 2.38 -14.34 8.55
C ARG A 82 3.23 -13.12 8.23
N HIS A 83 4.07 -13.16 7.18
CA HIS A 83 4.87 -12.01 6.74
C HIS A 83 4.04 -10.82 6.25
N CYS A 84 2.81 -11.06 5.79
CA CYS A 84 1.88 -10.01 5.39
C CYS A 84 0.92 -9.59 6.50
N ASN A 85 0.87 -10.30 7.64
CA ASN A 85 -0.09 -10.08 8.72
C ASN A 85 0.63 -9.94 10.08
N ARG A 86 1.50 -8.94 10.19
CA ARG A 86 2.32 -8.70 11.40
C ARG A 86 1.72 -7.62 12.27
N GLY A 87 2.13 -7.58 13.54
CA GLY A 87 1.90 -6.47 14.46
C GLY A 87 0.45 -6.36 14.95
N SER A 88 -0.35 -7.42 14.88
CA SER A 88 -1.73 -7.39 15.38
C SER A 88 -1.83 -7.05 16.87
N GLU A 89 -0.79 -7.33 17.66
CA GLU A 89 -0.65 -6.97 19.06
C GLU A 89 -0.50 -5.46 19.29
N LEU A 90 -0.11 -4.71 18.26
CA LEU A 90 0.09 -3.26 18.33
C LEU A 90 -1.19 -2.46 17.99
N LYS A 91 -2.30 -3.12 17.70
CA LYS A 91 -3.58 -2.44 17.36
C LYS A 91 -4.04 -1.45 18.41
N SER A 92 -3.79 -1.71 19.69
CA SER A 92 -4.13 -0.82 20.80
C SER A 92 -3.33 0.50 20.79
N GLU A 93 -2.26 0.62 20.00
CA GLU A 93 -1.51 1.86 19.84
C GLU A 93 -2.16 2.81 18.81
N PHE A 94 -3.24 2.37 18.16
CA PHE A 94 -3.94 3.12 17.12
C PHE A 94 -5.33 3.54 17.60
N VAL A 95 -5.71 4.75 17.24
CA VAL A 95 -7.06 5.29 17.49
C VAL A 95 -7.88 5.30 16.20
N PRO A 96 -9.19 5.02 16.25
CA PRO A 96 -10.03 5.06 15.08
C PRO A 96 -10.11 6.47 14.49
N PHE A 97 -10.05 6.55 13.17
CA PHE A 97 -10.30 7.76 12.41
C PHE A 97 -11.70 7.68 11.80
N LEU A 98 -12.56 8.60 12.22
CA LEU A 98 -13.98 8.63 11.85
C LEU A 98 -14.26 9.76 10.87
N VAL A 99 -15.10 9.48 9.89
CA VAL A 99 -15.74 10.46 9.02
C VAL A 99 -17.24 10.14 8.98
N GLU A 100 -18.08 11.13 9.29
CA GLU A 100 -19.54 10.95 9.34
C GLU A 100 -19.95 9.73 10.21
N ASP A 101 -19.27 9.60 11.37
CA ASP A 101 -19.44 8.54 12.36
C ASP A 101 -19.12 7.11 11.88
N GLN A 102 -18.45 6.98 10.72
CA GLN A 102 -17.95 5.71 10.22
C GLN A 102 -16.42 5.63 10.36
N ILE A 103 -15.91 4.48 10.79
CA ILE A 103 -14.47 4.25 10.89
C ILE A 103 -13.91 4.06 9.48
N VAL A 104 -13.09 5.00 9.05
CA VAL A 104 -12.43 4.95 7.72
C VAL A 104 -10.97 4.52 7.81
N GLY A 105 -10.37 4.58 9.00
CA GLY A 105 -8.98 4.24 9.20
C GLY A 105 -8.58 4.18 10.67
N TYR A 106 -7.27 4.06 10.89
CA TYR A 106 -6.68 4.02 12.23
C TYR A 106 -5.36 4.79 12.24
N ILE A 107 -5.20 5.70 13.18
CA ILE A 107 -4.03 6.57 13.28
C ILE A 107 -3.25 6.22 14.55
N HIS A 108 -1.95 5.95 14.40
CA HIS A 108 -1.08 5.67 15.54
C HIS A 108 -0.99 6.87 16.48
N ASN A 109 -1.09 6.66 17.81
CA ASN A 109 -1.06 7.72 18.83
C ASN A 109 0.13 8.67 18.69
N GLY A 110 1.32 8.13 18.43
CA GLY A 110 2.52 8.93 18.21
C GLY A 110 2.46 9.78 16.95
N PHE A 111 1.91 9.25 15.86
CA PHE A 111 1.72 10.00 14.62
C PHE A 111 0.64 11.08 14.75
N LEU A 112 -0.43 10.80 15.47
CA LEU A 112 -1.46 11.77 15.81
C LEU A 112 -0.87 12.99 16.54
N GLY A 113 0.05 12.76 17.48
CA GLY A 113 0.78 13.83 18.16
C GLY A 113 1.50 14.78 17.19
N PHE A 114 2.08 14.27 16.10
CA PHE A 114 2.68 15.11 15.06
C PHE A 114 1.61 15.88 14.27
N LEU A 115 0.51 15.24 13.87
CA LEU A 115 -0.60 15.92 13.18
C LEU A 115 -1.14 17.09 13.99
N LEU A 116 -1.37 16.90 15.29
CA LEU A 116 -1.87 17.95 16.18
C LEU A 116 -0.83 19.04 16.47
N SER A 117 0.45 18.69 16.56
CA SER A 117 1.51 19.68 16.77
C SER A 117 1.73 20.60 15.57
N LEU A 118 1.48 20.13 14.34
CA LEU A 118 1.46 20.95 13.14
C LEU A 118 0.38 22.04 13.23
N GLN A 119 -0.80 21.70 13.74
CA GLN A 119 -1.90 22.64 13.92
C GLN A 119 -1.52 23.78 14.89
N THR A 120 -0.72 23.50 15.93
CA THR A 120 -0.26 24.49 16.91
C THR A 120 0.93 25.30 16.43
N CYS A 121 1.86 24.74 15.67
CA CYS A 121 3.02 25.44 15.12
C CYS A 121 2.66 26.52 14.10
N THR A 122 1.58 26.33 13.38
CA THR A 122 1.11 27.30 12.37
C THR A 122 0.56 28.59 12.94
N ARG A 123 0.18 28.62 14.23
CA ARG A 123 -0.17 29.85 14.96
C ARG A 123 0.95 30.92 14.95
N PHE A 124 2.23 30.49 14.84
CA PHE A 124 3.38 31.40 14.90
C PHE A 124 3.86 31.91 13.53
N LEU A 125 3.45 31.33 12.42
CA LEU A 125 3.99 31.63 11.09
C LEU A 125 3.06 32.47 10.20
N GLY A 126 2.00 33.06 10.72
CA GLY A 126 1.18 34.09 10.06
C GLY A 126 0.54 33.76 8.70
N HIS A 127 1.11 32.85 7.95
CA HIS A 127 0.69 32.47 6.59
C HIS A 127 -0.04 31.12 6.50
N LEU A 128 -0.18 30.40 7.60
CA LEU A 128 -0.80 29.07 7.65
C LEU A 128 -2.11 29.08 8.46
N ARG A 129 -2.91 30.14 8.33
CA ARG A 129 -4.25 30.21 8.91
C ARG A 129 -5.19 29.07 8.50
N GLN A 130 -4.85 28.31 7.44
CA GLN A 130 -5.66 27.22 6.89
C GLN A 130 -5.54 25.89 7.67
N PHE A 131 -4.46 25.68 8.45
CA PHE A 131 -4.22 24.39 9.14
C PHE A 131 -4.76 24.31 10.56
N LYS A 132 -5.37 25.38 11.06
CA LYS A 132 -5.76 25.49 12.46
C LYS A 132 -6.70 24.39 12.94
N GLU A 133 -7.38 23.70 12.00
CA GLU A 133 -8.54 22.88 12.35
C GLU A 133 -8.80 21.75 11.32
N VAL A 134 -7.78 20.93 10.99
CA VAL A 134 -7.99 19.78 10.10
C VAL A 134 -8.53 18.59 10.89
N PHE A 135 -7.92 18.30 12.04
CA PHE A 135 -8.28 17.15 12.87
C PHE A 135 -8.67 17.59 14.28
N THR A 136 -9.68 16.93 14.82
CA THR A 136 -10.11 17.03 16.21
C THR A 136 -10.03 15.66 16.89
N VAL A 137 -9.69 15.64 18.17
CA VAL A 137 -9.71 14.43 18.98
C VAL A 137 -10.94 14.50 19.88
N GLY A 138 -11.83 13.56 19.73
CA GLY A 138 -13.01 13.38 20.59
C GLY A 138 -12.72 12.35 21.66
N LEU A 139 -13.21 12.65 22.88
CA LEU A 139 -13.34 11.67 23.94
C LEU A 139 -14.81 11.23 23.95
N HIS A 140 -15.08 9.95 23.90
CA HIS A 140 -16.44 9.46 24.01
C HIS A 140 -16.79 9.42 25.51
N ASN A 141 -17.57 10.42 25.96
CA ASN A 141 -18.14 10.48 27.31
C ASN A 141 -19.38 9.55 27.40
N ASN A 142 -19.16 8.26 27.51
CA ASN A 142 -20.21 7.36 28.00
C ASN A 142 -19.58 6.32 28.93
N ASP A 143 -20.11 6.28 30.11
CA ASP A 143 -19.76 5.68 31.40
C ASP A 143 -19.07 4.30 31.47
N CYS A 144 -18.44 3.75 30.40
CA CYS A 144 -17.76 2.46 30.53
C CYS A 144 -16.51 2.21 29.68
N HIS A 145 -16.22 2.91 28.57
CA HIS A 145 -14.97 2.75 27.81
C HIS A 145 -14.59 4.05 27.09
N ASP A 146 -13.50 4.63 27.54
CA ASP A 146 -12.91 5.89 27.04
C ASP A 146 -12.16 5.62 25.71
N GLU A 147 -12.87 5.42 24.61
CA GLU A 147 -12.25 5.26 23.28
C GLU A 147 -12.05 6.61 22.63
N SER A 148 -10.81 7.11 22.73
CA SER A 148 -10.36 8.27 21.97
C SER A 148 -10.52 8.02 20.48
N HIS A 149 -10.96 9.01 19.72
CA HIS A 149 -11.08 8.93 18.27
C HIS A 149 -10.65 10.23 17.60
N VAL A 150 -10.29 10.15 16.33
CA VAL A 150 -9.94 11.29 15.49
C VAL A 150 -11.08 11.55 14.51
N LYS A 151 -11.44 12.82 14.33
CA LYS A 151 -12.40 13.27 13.30
C LYS A 151 -11.82 14.46 12.54
N PHE A 152 -12.39 14.75 11.37
CA PHE A 152 -12.18 16.05 10.76
C PHE A 152 -12.82 17.15 11.61
N HIS A 153 -12.23 18.36 11.52
CA HIS A 153 -12.87 19.53 12.07
C HIS A 153 -14.23 19.78 11.38
N SER A 154 -15.22 20.22 12.13
CA SER A 154 -16.60 20.38 11.67
C SER A 154 -16.79 21.35 10.49
N SER A 155 -15.80 22.22 10.21
CA SER A 155 -15.79 23.09 9.03
C SER A 155 -15.49 22.39 7.72
N LEU A 156 -14.97 21.14 7.74
CA LEU A 156 -14.63 20.36 6.56
C LEU A 156 -15.81 19.44 6.19
N ILE A 157 -16.73 19.97 5.41
CA ILE A 157 -18.02 19.32 5.12
C ILE A 157 -17.93 18.46 3.86
N THR A 158 -17.25 18.96 2.80
CA THR A 158 -17.24 18.26 1.50
C THR A 158 -16.03 17.35 1.33
N PRO A 159 -16.11 16.30 0.50
CA PRO A 159 -14.97 15.45 0.16
C PRO A 159 -13.77 16.24 -0.39
N GLU A 160 -14.02 17.29 -1.18
CA GLU A 160 -12.98 18.13 -1.79
C GLU A 160 -12.24 18.95 -0.73
N GLU A 161 -12.97 19.52 0.24
CA GLU A 161 -12.38 20.25 1.37
C GLU A 161 -11.51 19.35 2.21
N ARG A 162 -11.99 18.14 2.55
CA ARG A 162 -11.25 17.13 3.31
C ARG A 162 -9.99 16.68 2.55
N THR A 163 -10.12 16.38 1.25
CA THR A 163 -9.00 16.00 0.37
C THR A 163 -7.92 17.06 0.35
N ARG A 164 -8.32 18.34 0.17
CA ARG A 164 -7.38 19.46 0.15
C ARG A 164 -6.68 19.64 1.51
N ALA A 165 -7.45 19.64 2.59
CA ALA A 165 -6.93 19.84 3.94
C ALA A 165 -5.93 18.76 4.34
N VAL A 166 -6.23 17.49 4.07
CA VAL A 166 -5.32 16.35 4.32
C VAL A 166 -4.11 16.43 3.42
N GLY A 167 -4.29 16.73 2.13
CA GLY A 167 -3.18 16.88 1.18
C GLY A 167 -2.18 17.95 1.61
N ASP A 168 -2.67 19.06 2.13
CA ASP A 168 -1.82 20.11 2.66
C ASP A 168 -1.12 19.67 3.96
N ALA A 169 -1.80 18.97 4.86
CA ALA A 169 -1.19 18.40 6.06
C ALA A 169 -0.05 17.42 5.70
N ILE A 170 -0.27 16.54 4.73
CA ILE A 170 0.74 15.59 4.25
C ILE A 170 1.97 16.32 3.68
N LYS A 171 1.78 17.37 2.88
CA LYS A 171 2.89 18.20 2.37
C LYS A 171 3.72 18.82 3.50
N CYS A 172 3.07 19.23 4.60
CA CYS A 172 3.77 19.78 5.77
C CYS A 172 4.54 18.70 6.56
N LEU A 173 4.06 17.45 6.56
CA LEU A 173 4.77 16.34 7.19
C LEU A 173 6.06 15.98 6.43
N GLY A 174 6.12 16.23 5.13
CA GLY A 174 7.33 16.11 4.32
C GLY A 174 8.02 14.74 4.46
N GLU A 175 9.25 14.73 5.01
CA GLU A 175 10.07 13.53 5.16
C GLU A 175 9.48 12.44 6.09
N LEU A 176 8.47 12.76 6.90
CA LEU A 176 7.78 11.76 7.74
C LEU A 176 6.91 10.81 6.93
N ILE A 177 6.47 11.24 5.74
CA ILE A 177 5.74 10.40 4.77
C ILE A 177 6.59 10.34 3.49
N PRO A 178 7.56 9.43 3.41
CA PRO A 178 8.41 9.31 2.23
C PRO A 178 7.67 8.68 1.05
N GLY A 179 8.13 8.99 -0.16
CA GLY A 179 7.69 8.30 -1.37
C GLY A 179 6.34 8.78 -1.92
N THR A 180 5.99 10.06 -1.74
CA THR A 180 4.81 10.67 -2.38
C THR A 180 4.86 10.51 -3.90
N ARG A 181 3.74 10.13 -4.51
CA ARG A 181 3.63 9.79 -5.94
C ARG A 181 2.64 10.65 -6.70
N ASN A 182 1.93 11.58 -6.03
CA ASN A 182 0.82 12.36 -6.58
C ASN A 182 -0.33 11.48 -7.08
N GLU A 183 -0.51 10.32 -6.44
CA GLU A 183 -1.58 9.37 -6.71
C GLU A 183 -2.54 9.36 -5.51
N LEU A 184 -3.83 9.59 -5.77
CA LEU A 184 -4.84 9.67 -4.74
C LEU A 184 -5.63 8.36 -4.62
N TYR A 185 -5.73 7.83 -3.40
CA TYR A 185 -6.57 6.69 -3.07
C TYR A 185 -7.90 7.17 -2.49
N PRO A 186 -9.03 6.57 -2.89
CA PRO A 186 -10.32 6.87 -2.30
C PRO A 186 -10.40 6.36 -0.86
N VAL A 187 -10.93 7.18 0.04
CA VAL A 187 -11.23 6.78 1.42
C VAL A 187 -12.73 6.60 1.57
N THR A 188 -13.11 5.38 1.87
CA THR A 188 -14.49 4.92 2.02
C THR A 188 -14.63 4.10 3.30
N SER A 189 -15.85 3.86 3.77
CA SER A 189 -16.08 2.91 4.86
C SER A 189 -15.85 1.46 4.40
N SER A 190 -16.31 1.12 3.18
CA SER A 190 -16.07 -0.16 2.52
C SER A 190 -16.01 0.02 1.00
N TYR A 191 -15.57 -1.02 0.29
CA TYR A 191 -15.46 -0.96 -1.17
C TYR A 191 -16.82 -0.71 -1.85
N GLY A 192 -16.84 0.21 -2.81
CA GLY A 192 -18.06 0.57 -3.54
C GLY A 192 -18.95 1.61 -2.85
N MET A 193 -18.63 2.00 -1.61
CA MET A 193 -19.36 3.05 -0.90
C MET A 193 -18.90 4.45 -1.33
N PRO A 194 -19.73 5.49 -1.06
CA PRO A 194 -19.35 6.87 -1.36
C PRO A 194 -17.99 7.26 -0.77
N VAL A 195 -17.24 8.06 -1.52
CA VAL A 195 -15.92 8.52 -1.13
C VAL A 195 -16.04 9.70 -0.19
N PHE A 196 -15.53 9.58 1.02
CA PHE A 196 -15.50 10.64 2.02
C PHE A 196 -14.45 11.71 1.69
N PHE A 197 -13.32 11.31 1.16
CA PHE A 197 -12.21 12.14 0.67
C PHE A 197 -11.19 11.26 -0.05
N SER A 198 -10.17 11.88 -0.64
CA SER A 198 -9.05 11.17 -1.25
C SER A 198 -7.73 11.49 -0.54
N LEU A 199 -6.82 10.54 -0.52
CA LEU A 199 -5.57 10.60 0.23
C LEU A 199 -4.38 10.21 -0.65
N GLU A 200 -3.26 10.91 -0.53
CA GLU A 200 -1.99 10.52 -1.16
C GLU A 200 -1.65 9.06 -0.80
N ARG A 201 -1.37 8.23 -1.80
CA ARG A 201 -1.07 6.80 -1.66
C ARG A 201 -0.01 6.50 -0.61
N ALA A 202 1.08 7.29 -0.58
CA ALA A 202 2.16 7.10 0.38
C ALA A 202 1.72 7.31 1.83
N ALA A 203 0.64 8.08 2.05
CA ALA A 203 0.09 8.35 3.37
C ALA A 203 -0.91 7.29 3.85
N ALA A 204 -1.45 6.45 2.96
CA ALA A 204 -2.47 5.46 3.28
C ALA A 204 -2.16 4.63 4.54
N PRO A 205 -0.96 4.05 4.72
CA PRO A 205 -0.66 3.27 5.93
C PRO A 205 -0.52 4.11 7.20
N TYR A 206 -0.24 5.41 7.11
CA TYR A 206 -0.15 6.28 8.30
C TYR A 206 -1.53 6.71 8.81
N PHE A 207 -2.53 6.68 7.94
CA PHE A 207 -3.93 6.91 8.28
C PHE A 207 -4.70 5.59 8.45
N GLY A 208 -4.06 4.44 8.24
CA GLY A 208 -4.65 3.12 8.39
C GLY A 208 -5.91 2.91 7.56
N ILE A 209 -6.02 3.58 6.41
CA ILE A 209 -7.14 3.43 5.49
C ILE A 209 -7.05 2.10 4.74
N LYS A 210 -8.20 1.59 4.28
CA LYS A 210 -8.22 0.47 3.35
C LYS A 210 -7.66 0.93 2.01
N ALA A 211 -6.68 0.19 1.49
CA ALA A 211 -6.13 0.40 0.16
C ALA A 211 -6.50 -0.78 -0.74
N TYR A 212 -6.83 -0.48 -1.97
CA TYR A 212 -7.25 -1.48 -2.95
C TYR A 212 -6.23 -1.58 -4.08
N GLY A 213 -6.10 -2.77 -4.65
CA GLY A 213 -5.25 -2.99 -5.82
C GLY A 213 -5.80 -4.09 -6.72
N VAL A 214 -5.33 -4.13 -7.96
CA VAL A 214 -5.60 -5.19 -8.92
C VAL A 214 -4.33 -5.99 -9.14
N HIS A 215 -4.45 -7.32 -9.12
CA HIS A 215 -3.32 -8.24 -9.27
C HIS A 215 -3.70 -9.34 -10.24
N MET A 216 -2.86 -9.62 -11.22
CA MET A 216 -3.18 -10.59 -12.26
C MET A 216 -2.10 -11.66 -12.40
N ASN A 217 -2.52 -12.93 -12.34
CA ASN A 217 -1.72 -14.06 -12.75
C ASN A 217 -1.91 -14.29 -14.26
N GLY A 218 -0.88 -14.04 -15.04
CA GLY A 218 -0.84 -14.44 -16.44
C GLY A 218 -0.26 -15.85 -16.57
N TYR A 219 -1.01 -16.78 -17.18
CA TYR A 219 -0.56 -18.16 -17.29
C TYR A 219 -0.73 -18.72 -18.69
N VAL A 220 0.07 -19.73 -18.99
CA VAL A 220 0.04 -20.49 -20.24
C VAL A 220 -0.17 -21.96 -19.93
N GLU A 221 -0.88 -22.67 -20.80
CA GLU A 221 -1.00 -24.13 -20.75
C GLU A 221 -0.33 -24.75 -21.94
N MET A 222 0.62 -25.66 -21.68
CA MET A 222 1.34 -26.43 -22.70
C MET A 222 1.41 -27.88 -22.24
N ASP A 223 1.06 -28.83 -23.10
CA ASP A 223 1.14 -30.28 -22.86
C ASP A 223 0.49 -30.73 -21.52
N GLY A 224 -0.65 -30.10 -21.18
CA GLY A 224 -1.37 -30.39 -19.93
C GLY A 224 -0.75 -29.76 -18.67
N GLN A 225 0.35 -29.04 -18.80
CA GLN A 225 1.03 -28.36 -17.71
C GLN A 225 0.75 -26.86 -17.73
N LYS A 226 0.61 -26.24 -16.53
CA LYS A 226 0.45 -24.80 -16.39
C LYS A 226 1.78 -24.13 -16.02
N PHE A 227 1.99 -22.98 -16.62
CA PHE A 227 3.14 -22.10 -16.39
C PHE A 227 2.65 -20.71 -16.03
N LEU A 228 3.31 -20.05 -15.09
CA LEU A 228 3.07 -18.65 -14.75
C LEU A 228 4.15 -17.74 -15.35
N TRP A 229 3.73 -16.60 -15.88
CA TRP A 229 4.64 -15.51 -16.15
C TRP A 229 5.00 -14.79 -14.86
N ILE A 230 6.28 -14.80 -14.51
CA ILE A 230 6.84 -14.17 -13.32
C ILE A 230 7.77 -13.04 -13.76
N GLY A 231 7.53 -11.85 -13.18
CA GLY A 231 8.39 -10.69 -13.37
C GLY A 231 9.47 -10.61 -12.29
N LYS A 232 10.67 -10.17 -12.65
CA LYS A 232 11.69 -9.73 -11.70
C LYS A 232 11.70 -8.21 -11.68
N ARG A 233 11.43 -7.64 -10.52
CA ARG A 233 11.33 -6.18 -10.35
C ARG A 233 12.66 -5.50 -10.61
N SER A 234 12.61 -4.32 -11.21
CA SER A 234 13.80 -3.49 -11.40
C SER A 234 14.47 -3.19 -10.04
N VAL A 235 15.80 -3.23 -10.02
CA VAL A 235 16.61 -2.87 -8.85
C VAL A 235 16.49 -1.38 -8.48
N PHE A 236 15.95 -0.56 -9.38
CA PHE A 236 15.71 0.86 -9.15
C PHE A 236 14.34 1.16 -8.51
N LYS A 237 13.49 0.15 -8.33
CA LYS A 237 12.19 0.34 -7.63
C LYS A 237 12.43 0.74 -6.18
N PRO A 238 11.72 1.76 -5.66
CA PRO A 238 11.89 2.22 -4.28
C PRO A 238 11.40 1.21 -3.25
N THR A 239 10.55 0.26 -3.66
CA THR A 239 10.01 -0.78 -2.79
C THR A 239 10.23 -2.16 -3.40
N TYR A 240 10.75 -3.09 -2.60
CA TYR A 240 11.02 -4.47 -3.02
C TYR A 240 11.87 -4.57 -4.30
N PRO A 241 13.03 -3.89 -4.40
CA PRO A 241 13.89 -3.95 -5.59
C PRO A 241 14.41 -5.36 -5.82
N GLY A 242 14.42 -5.82 -7.07
CA GLY A 242 14.98 -7.10 -7.50
C GLY A 242 14.22 -8.36 -7.06
N MET A 243 13.08 -8.21 -6.35
CA MET A 243 12.24 -9.35 -5.95
C MET A 243 11.36 -9.82 -7.10
N LEU A 244 10.88 -11.08 -7.00
CA LEU A 244 9.91 -11.63 -7.93
C LEU A 244 8.51 -11.04 -7.66
N ASP A 245 7.76 -10.84 -8.74
CA ASP A 245 6.39 -10.33 -8.74
C ASP A 245 5.54 -11.13 -9.74
N HIS A 246 4.22 -11.03 -9.68
CA HIS A 246 3.42 -11.59 -10.78
C HIS A 246 3.50 -10.69 -12.02
N LEU A 247 2.74 -11.09 -13.05
CA LEU A 247 2.84 -10.46 -14.36
C LEU A 247 2.42 -8.99 -14.31
N VAL A 248 1.30 -8.69 -13.60
CA VAL A 248 0.73 -7.33 -13.51
C VAL A 248 0.20 -7.06 -12.12
N ALA A 249 0.51 -5.89 -11.54
CA ALA A 249 0.02 -5.49 -10.23
C ALA A 249 0.00 -3.96 -10.05
N GLY A 250 -1.19 -3.38 -9.96
CA GLY A 250 -1.39 -1.95 -9.75
C GLY A 250 -2.23 -1.60 -8.51
N GLY A 251 -1.94 -0.45 -7.91
CA GLY A 251 -2.86 0.15 -6.93
C GLY A 251 -4.13 0.63 -7.62
N LEU A 252 -5.23 0.77 -6.87
CA LEU A 252 -6.50 1.26 -7.41
C LEU A 252 -6.72 2.73 -7.03
N PRO A 253 -6.39 3.68 -7.92
CA PRO A 253 -6.58 5.10 -7.68
C PRO A 253 -8.06 5.50 -7.66
N TYR A 254 -8.32 6.71 -7.15
CA TYR A 254 -9.63 7.31 -7.22
C TYR A 254 -10.07 7.55 -8.67
N GLY A 255 -11.34 7.22 -8.96
CA GLY A 255 -11.98 7.52 -10.23
C GLY A 255 -11.81 6.50 -11.35
N ILE A 256 -11.15 5.35 -11.08
CA ILE A 256 -10.98 4.25 -12.04
C ILE A 256 -11.61 2.96 -11.52
N SER A 257 -12.24 2.17 -12.38
CA SER A 257 -12.75 0.85 -12.03
C SER A 257 -11.62 -0.19 -11.96
N CYS A 258 -11.83 -1.30 -11.21
CA CYS A 258 -10.87 -2.41 -11.18
C CYS A 258 -10.53 -2.92 -12.59
N LYS A 259 -11.54 -3.08 -13.45
CA LYS A 259 -11.33 -3.58 -14.81
C LYS A 259 -10.50 -2.62 -15.65
N GLU A 260 -10.83 -1.34 -15.63
CA GLU A 260 -10.09 -0.34 -16.41
C GLU A 260 -8.66 -0.16 -15.91
N ASN A 261 -8.48 -0.18 -14.58
CA ASN A 261 -7.14 -0.13 -13.98
C ASN A 261 -6.32 -1.36 -14.38
N LEU A 262 -6.92 -2.56 -14.35
CA LEU A 262 -6.25 -3.78 -14.79
C LEU A 262 -5.80 -3.69 -16.26
N LEU A 263 -6.66 -3.19 -17.15
CA LEU A 263 -6.31 -3.04 -18.57
C LEU A 263 -5.15 -2.06 -18.75
N LYS A 264 -5.18 -0.95 -18.01
CA LYS A 264 -4.11 0.05 -18.00
C LYS A 264 -2.77 -0.56 -17.55
N GLU A 265 -2.75 -1.22 -16.39
CA GLU A 265 -1.53 -1.83 -15.85
C GLU A 265 -1.01 -2.96 -16.77
N CYS A 266 -1.90 -3.72 -17.45
CA CYS A 266 -1.51 -4.72 -18.43
C CYS A 266 -0.73 -4.12 -19.61
N GLU A 267 -1.16 -2.97 -20.11
CA GLU A 267 -0.48 -2.25 -21.18
C GLU A 267 0.85 -1.68 -20.71
N GLU A 268 0.89 -1.03 -19.54
CA GLU A 268 2.04 -0.32 -19.01
C GLU A 268 3.15 -1.26 -18.51
N GLU A 269 2.83 -2.27 -17.70
CA GLU A 269 3.83 -3.14 -17.06
C GLU A 269 4.29 -4.31 -17.95
N ALA A 270 3.40 -4.86 -18.79
CA ALA A 270 3.68 -6.10 -19.50
C ALA A 270 3.44 -6.06 -21.03
N GLY A 271 3.06 -4.91 -21.58
CA GLY A 271 2.79 -4.76 -23.01
C GLY A 271 1.62 -5.65 -23.50
N ILE A 272 0.67 -5.99 -22.62
CA ILE A 272 -0.48 -6.81 -22.98
C ILE A 272 -1.56 -5.92 -23.58
N PRO A 273 -1.89 -6.09 -24.89
CA PRO A 273 -2.89 -5.24 -25.51
C PRO A 273 -4.28 -5.48 -24.91
N ARG A 274 -5.11 -4.44 -24.91
CA ARG A 274 -6.48 -4.49 -24.37
C ARG A 274 -7.34 -5.60 -24.99
N SER A 275 -7.13 -5.92 -26.25
CA SER A 275 -7.81 -7.03 -26.92
C SER A 275 -7.56 -8.38 -26.26
N VAL A 276 -6.39 -8.56 -25.63
CA VAL A 276 -5.99 -9.76 -24.90
C VAL A 276 -6.39 -9.64 -23.43
N SER A 277 -6.02 -8.53 -22.76
CA SER A 277 -6.28 -8.36 -21.31
C SER A 277 -7.78 -8.24 -20.99
N ASN A 278 -8.62 -7.86 -21.95
CA ASN A 278 -10.07 -7.73 -21.74
C ASN A 278 -10.77 -9.03 -21.35
N ILE A 279 -10.20 -10.20 -21.68
CA ILE A 279 -10.76 -11.52 -21.30
C ILE A 279 -10.29 -11.99 -19.91
N ALA A 280 -9.44 -11.21 -19.23
CA ALA A 280 -9.02 -11.53 -17.86
C ALA A 280 -10.25 -11.72 -16.96
N THR A 281 -10.26 -12.82 -16.23
CA THR A 281 -11.36 -13.24 -15.36
C THR A 281 -11.08 -12.79 -13.92
N SER A 282 -12.04 -12.08 -13.30
CA SER A 282 -12.01 -11.80 -11.87
C SER A 282 -12.25 -13.10 -11.10
N VAL A 283 -11.35 -13.44 -10.20
CA VAL A 283 -11.35 -14.74 -9.51
C VAL A 283 -11.44 -14.61 -7.98
N GLY A 284 -11.66 -13.41 -7.48
CA GLY A 284 -11.83 -13.13 -6.06
C GLY A 284 -10.88 -12.07 -5.55
N ALA A 285 -10.61 -12.10 -4.25
CA ALA A 285 -9.70 -11.18 -3.60
C ALA A 285 -8.96 -11.85 -2.46
N VAL A 286 -7.75 -11.38 -2.17
CA VAL A 286 -7.01 -11.66 -0.95
C VAL A 286 -6.89 -10.37 -0.14
N SER A 287 -6.78 -10.49 1.18
CA SER A 287 -6.63 -9.34 2.05
C SER A 287 -5.66 -9.61 3.18
N TYR A 288 -4.96 -8.59 3.60
CA TYR A 288 -4.03 -8.67 4.72
C TYR A 288 -3.97 -7.35 5.49
N MET A 289 -3.46 -7.43 6.70
CA MET A 289 -3.16 -6.27 7.52
C MET A 289 -1.76 -6.39 8.12
N ASP A 290 -0.97 -5.34 8.01
CA ASP A 290 0.42 -5.32 8.47
C ASP A 290 0.70 -4.03 9.24
N ILE A 291 1.06 -4.16 10.51
CA ILE A 291 1.45 -3.03 11.35
C ILE A 291 2.98 -3.04 11.51
N ASP A 292 3.59 -1.92 11.12
CA ASP A 292 5.03 -1.70 11.24
C ASP A 292 5.27 -0.27 11.77
N GLY A 293 5.60 -0.15 13.04
CA GLY A 293 5.69 1.11 13.76
C GLY A 293 4.37 1.89 13.71
N CYS A 294 4.39 3.10 13.17
CA CYS A 294 3.19 3.94 13.04
C CYS A 294 2.37 3.69 11.75
N ARG A 295 2.72 2.67 10.99
CA ARG A 295 2.06 2.34 9.72
C ARG A 295 1.14 1.14 9.90
N TYR A 296 -0.10 1.29 9.56
CA TYR A 296 -1.10 0.23 9.55
C TYR A 296 -1.62 0.04 8.13
N LYS A 297 -1.07 -0.95 7.42
CA LYS A 297 -1.57 -1.35 6.11
C LYS A 297 -2.82 -2.20 6.26
N ARG A 298 -3.82 -1.92 5.44
CA ARG A 298 -5.07 -2.66 5.33
C ARG A 298 -5.37 -2.79 3.84
N ASP A 299 -4.80 -3.81 3.22
CA ASP A 299 -4.82 -3.96 1.76
C ASP A 299 -5.80 -5.06 1.34
N VAL A 300 -6.57 -4.78 0.29
CA VAL A 300 -7.43 -5.74 -0.42
C VAL A 300 -6.99 -5.78 -1.87
N LEU A 301 -6.61 -6.96 -2.35
CA LEU A 301 -6.09 -7.21 -3.68
C LEU A 301 -7.12 -7.98 -4.49
N PHE A 302 -7.74 -7.34 -5.48
CA PHE A 302 -8.64 -8.01 -6.43
C PHE A 302 -7.81 -8.85 -7.38
N CYS A 303 -8.06 -10.17 -7.37
CA CYS A 303 -7.30 -11.14 -8.12
C CYS A 303 -7.95 -11.41 -9.48
N TYR A 304 -7.11 -11.46 -10.49
CA TYR A 304 -7.48 -11.81 -11.86
C TYR A 304 -6.59 -12.91 -12.40
N ASP A 305 -7.15 -13.77 -13.24
CA ASP A 305 -6.40 -14.74 -14.02
C ASP A 305 -6.57 -14.46 -15.50
N LEU A 306 -5.48 -14.54 -16.25
CA LEU A 306 -5.48 -14.41 -17.70
C LEU A 306 -4.73 -15.57 -18.34
N LYS A 307 -5.43 -16.40 -19.11
CA LYS A 307 -4.80 -17.39 -19.98
C LYS A 307 -4.25 -16.68 -21.20
N LEU A 308 -2.94 -16.72 -21.37
CA LEU A 308 -2.23 -16.10 -22.48
C LEU A 308 -1.92 -17.13 -23.58
N PRO A 309 -1.83 -16.72 -24.83
CA PRO A 309 -1.32 -17.55 -25.93
C PRO A 309 0.11 -18.02 -25.63
N VAL A 310 0.46 -19.20 -26.14
CA VAL A 310 1.81 -19.78 -25.94
C VAL A 310 2.89 -18.90 -26.55
N GLU A 311 2.59 -18.21 -27.64
CA GLU A 311 3.50 -17.34 -28.38
C GLU A 311 3.63 -15.94 -27.74
N PHE A 312 2.79 -15.62 -26.76
CA PHE A 312 2.86 -14.31 -26.09
C PHE A 312 4.11 -14.20 -25.23
N THR A 313 4.82 -13.10 -25.38
CA THR A 313 5.96 -12.75 -24.53
C THR A 313 5.75 -11.35 -23.95
N PRO A 314 5.73 -11.18 -22.61
CA PRO A 314 5.62 -9.89 -21.98
C PRO A 314 6.76 -8.96 -22.34
N LYS A 315 6.48 -7.67 -22.38
CA LYS A 315 7.46 -6.62 -22.60
C LYS A 315 7.40 -5.59 -21.49
N ASN A 316 8.55 -5.21 -20.97
CA ASN A 316 8.67 -4.13 -20.02
C ASN A 316 8.55 -2.79 -20.74
N GLU A 317 7.42 -2.10 -20.63
CA GLU A 317 7.17 -0.83 -21.34
C GLU A 317 7.50 0.39 -20.46
N ASP A 318 7.40 0.28 -19.12
CA ASP A 318 7.57 1.39 -18.18
C ASP A 318 8.90 1.36 -17.38
N GLY A 319 9.69 0.30 -17.51
CA GLY A 319 10.97 0.13 -16.81
C GLY A 319 10.83 -0.37 -15.36
N GLU A 320 9.64 -0.75 -14.93
CA GLU A 320 9.40 -1.25 -13.57
C GLU A 320 9.85 -2.71 -13.37
N VAL A 321 9.89 -3.49 -14.45
CA VAL A 321 10.30 -4.90 -14.47
C VAL A 321 11.65 -5.02 -15.17
N ASP A 322 12.59 -5.76 -14.57
CA ASP A 322 13.90 -6.05 -15.18
C ASP A 322 13.79 -7.12 -16.27
N SER A 323 13.06 -8.20 -15.96
CA SER A 323 12.91 -9.34 -16.86
C SER A 323 11.69 -10.17 -16.51
N PHE A 324 11.20 -10.93 -17.49
CA PHE A 324 10.11 -11.92 -17.30
C PHE A 324 10.60 -13.31 -17.62
N ARG A 325 10.08 -14.31 -16.88
CA ARG A 325 10.24 -15.73 -17.21
C ARG A 325 8.91 -16.47 -17.08
N LEU A 326 8.71 -17.41 -17.98
CA LEU A 326 7.63 -18.39 -17.92
C LEU A 326 8.12 -19.60 -17.10
N VAL A 327 7.48 -19.84 -15.94
CA VAL A 327 7.94 -20.79 -14.94
C VAL A 327 6.83 -21.82 -14.67
N PRO A 328 7.13 -23.14 -14.63
CA PRO A 328 6.14 -24.15 -14.22
C PRO A 328 5.50 -23.80 -12.88
N VAL A 329 4.17 -23.96 -12.75
CA VAL A 329 3.46 -23.63 -11.52
C VAL A 329 3.99 -24.39 -10.31
N SER A 330 4.38 -25.65 -10.48
CA SER A 330 5.02 -26.45 -9.42
C SER A 330 6.34 -25.84 -8.94
N HIS A 331 7.14 -25.30 -9.85
CA HIS A 331 8.38 -24.61 -9.52
C HIS A 331 8.12 -23.30 -8.77
N VAL A 332 7.14 -22.51 -9.23
CA VAL A 332 6.72 -21.28 -8.51
C VAL A 332 6.27 -21.62 -7.08
N ALA A 333 5.50 -22.70 -6.91
CA ALA A 333 5.06 -23.19 -5.60
C ALA A 333 6.24 -23.53 -4.69
N ASN A 334 7.27 -24.22 -5.22
CA ASN A 334 8.48 -24.55 -4.47
C ASN A 334 9.28 -23.30 -4.07
N VAL A 335 9.47 -22.36 -4.99
CA VAL A 335 10.17 -21.10 -4.69
C VAL A 335 9.45 -20.31 -3.60
N ILE A 336 8.11 -20.22 -3.65
CA ILE A 336 7.33 -19.54 -2.61
C ILE A 336 7.52 -20.24 -1.26
N ARG A 337 7.42 -21.57 -1.19
CA ARG A 337 7.54 -22.32 0.08
C ARG A 337 8.93 -22.18 0.70
N ARG A 338 9.98 -22.15 -0.11
CA ARG A 338 11.38 -22.33 0.30
C ARG A 338 12.17 -21.03 0.44
N THR A 339 11.69 -19.90 -0.13
CA THR A 339 12.48 -18.65 -0.22
C THR A 339 11.67 -17.41 0.13
N GLU A 340 12.38 -16.29 0.32
CA GLU A 340 11.82 -14.96 0.40
C GLU A 340 12.04 -14.16 -0.92
N PHE A 341 12.11 -14.84 -2.07
CA PHE A 341 12.38 -14.19 -3.35
C PHE A 341 11.20 -13.39 -3.88
N PHE A 342 9.98 -13.79 -3.56
CA PHE A 342 8.78 -13.06 -3.96
C PHE A 342 8.50 -11.86 -3.04
N LYS A 343 8.06 -10.77 -3.63
CA LYS A 343 7.43 -9.67 -2.90
C LYS A 343 6.27 -10.24 -2.06
N PRO A 344 6.20 -9.94 -0.75
CA PRO A 344 5.36 -10.69 0.18
C PRO A 344 3.90 -10.86 -0.24
N ASN A 345 3.23 -9.75 -0.62
CA ASN A 345 1.82 -9.81 -1.01
C ASN A 345 1.54 -10.55 -2.34
N CYS A 346 2.55 -10.64 -3.21
CA CYS A 346 2.45 -11.44 -4.43
C CYS A 346 2.35 -12.92 -4.13
N SER A 347 3.09 -13.39 -3.11
CA SER A 347 2.96 -14.77 -2.64
C SER A 347 1.52 -15.12 -2.27
N LEU A 348 0.77 -14.22 -1.62
CA LEU A 348 -0.63 -14.48 -1.23
C LEU A 348 -1.53 -14.69 -2.47
N VAL A 349 -1.37 -13.87 -3.49
CA VAL A 349 -2.14 -13.95 -4.73
C VAL A 349 -1.82 -15.23 -5.50
N ILE A 350 -0.54 -15.63 -5.53
CA ILE A 350 -0.13 -16.88 -6.18
C ILE A 350 -0.60 -18.09 -5.36
N ILE A 351 -0.54 -18.06 -4.04
CA ILE A 351 -1.09 -19.13 -3.18
C ILE A 351 -2.60 -19.29 -3.44
N ASP A 352 -3.36 -18.21 -3.59
CA ASP A 352 -4.77 -18.27 -3.97
C ASP A 352 -4.96 -18.91 -5.37
N PHE A 353 -4.09 -18.60 -6.32
CA PHE A 353 -4.06 -19.28 -7.63
C PHE A 353 -3.81 -20.79 -7.47
N LEU A 354 -2.86 -21.21 -6.63
CA LEU A 354 -2.56 -22.62 -6.38
C LEU A 354 -3.79 -23.39 -5.85
N PHE A 355 -4.58 -22.78 -4.95
CA PHE A 355 -5.85 -23.34 -4.48
C PHE A 355 -6.86 -23.53 -5.61
N ARG A 356 -7.08 -22.46 -6.38
CA ARG A 356 -8.11 -22.44 -7.43
C ARG A 356 -7.80 -23.37 -8.61
N HIS A 357 -6.52 -23.65 -8.84
CA HIS A 357 -6.05 -24.51 -9.91
C HIS A 357 -5.66 -25.91 -9.45
N GLY A 358 -5.96 -26.28 -8.20
CA GLY A 358 -5.80 -27.64 -7.67
C GLY A 358 -4.35 -28.07 -7.37
N PHE A 359 -3.41 -27.12 -7.25
CA PHE A 359 -2.03 -27.44 -6.83
C PHE A 359 -1.90 -27.62 -5.31
N ILE A 360 -2.86 -27.11 -4.54
CA ILE A 360 -3.00 -27.39 -3.10
C ILE A 360 -4.28 -28.21 -2.94
N SER A 361 -4.12 -29.47 -2.45
CA SER A 361 -5.22 -30.41 -2.30
C SER A 361 -6.00 -30.18 -1.00
N PRO A 362 -7.34 -30.38 -1.01
CA PRO A 362 -8.13 -30.42 0.22
C PRO A 362 -7.65 -31.48 1.24
N ASP A 363 -6.92 -32.50 0.78
CA ASP A 363 -6.36 -33.54 1.63
C ASP A 363 -5.10 -33.08 2.42
N ASN A 364 -4.53 -31.92 2.04
CA ASN A 364 -3.40 -31.35 2.78
C ASN A 364 -3.81 -30.87 4.17
N GLN A 365 -3.05 -31.26 5.19
CA GLN A 365 -3.29 -30.81 6.56
C GLN A 365 -3.19 -29.28 6.66
N GLY A 366 -4.27 -28.64 7.15
CA GLY A 366 -4.33 -27.17 7.28
C GLY A 366 -4.92 -26.43 6.08
N TYR A 367 -5.40 -27.14 5.04
CA TYR A 367 -5.99 -26.57 3.84
C TYR A 367 -6.99 -25.43 4.12
N LEU A 368 -8.05 -25.71 4.89
CA LEU A 368 -9.07 -24.69 5.20
C LEU A 368 -8.51 -23.51 5.98
N LYS A 369 -7.60 -23.76 6.91
CA LYS A 369 -6.96 -22.70 7.70
C LYS A 369 -6.12 -21.78 6.83
N LEU A 370 -5.34 -22.34 5.89
CA LEU A 370 -4.54 -21.55 4.95
C LEU A 370 -5.46 -20.75 4.01
N LEU A 371 -6.49 -21.38 3.44
CA LEU A 371 -7.45 -20.74 2.56
C LEU A 371 -8.14 -19.52 3.24
N GLN A 372 -8.56 -19.67 4.49
CA GLN A 372 -9.16 -18.58 5.28
C GLN A 372 -8.13 -17.48 5.58
N SER A 373 -6.89 -17.86 5.88
CA SER A 373 -5.85 -16.89 6.24
C SER A 373 -5.43 -15.94 5.12
N LEU A 374 -5.68 -16.30 3.86
CA LEU A 374 -5.50 -15.39 2.70
C LEU A 374 -6.47 -14.21 2.71
N ARG A 375 -7.49 -14.23 3.57
CA ARG A 375 -8.52 -13.20 3.70
C ARG A 375 -8.62 -12.71 5.16
N SER A 376 -7.48 -12.71 5.87
CA SER A 376 -7.41 -12.33 7.27
C SER A 376 -7.46 -10.80 7.48
N GLY A 377 -7.24 -10.01 6.46
CA GLY A 377 -7.46 -8.58 6.48
C GLY A 377 -8.96 -8.23 6.47
N ASP A 378 -9.27 -7.00 6.82
CA ASP A 378 -10.64 -6.46 6.77
C ASP A 378 -11.03 -6.19 5.31
N CYS A 379 -11.94 -7.02 4.78
CA CYS A 379 -12.47 -6.89 3.41
C CYS A 379 -13.80 -6.11 3.36
N SER A 380 -14.45 -5.88 4.51
CA SER A 380 -15.77 -5.22 4.60
C SER A 380 -15.69 -3.70 4.56
#